data_e081bdb71c727c8d714c6f3bfd57bd8d
#
_entry.id   e081bdb71c727c8d714c6f3bfd57bd8d
#
_cell.length_a   1.000
_cell.length_b   1.000
_cell.length_c   1.000
_cell.angle_alpha   90.00
_cell.angle_beta   90.00
_cell.angle_gamma   90.00
#
_symmetry.space_group_name_H-M   'P 1'
#
loop_
_entity.id
_entity.type
_entity.pdbx_description
1 polymer ?
#
loop_
_entity_poly.entity_id
_entity_poly.type
_entity_poly.pdbx_seq_one_letter_code
_entity_poly.pdbx_strand_id
1 'polypeptide(L)'
;MKLIAAALAATALIALPAMAKEKRKSIEPYIDAGQVLVADLGGGGEVLTYSTLGVGVDASIQTRRVEVQLSYKYERRFDYQKDVADGDTHSGLARAAVKVTPGFTVEGGALATRARSDIRGDAPGNLAGNVRNTSQVYTAYAGPTFHTGDGPASLSAAYRFGYTKVEQPDIPGVDPTAPPLDVYDSSKSHLAQVRAGVKAGTILPVGVSAAAAWNREEASQLDQTYDGKFGRVDAVLPVGRGLAVVGGVGYEKIEITQKDALRDGGGNIVRDGAGRFVTDPASPPRIAYEVEGIFWDAGVIYQPNSRFMVEARAGRRYDTMSYTGALNWQMSRRSSLQIGVYDSVESFGRQLSRDLASLPTNFETPVDPFGDAFNGCVFTSAGSAAGACLDNALGSIASANYRSRGANLVLSMNAGPTSFGFGAGYANRRYLVPAGSSVLAGTSDETWFAQFSAGQQLDARSGINGVVYANYFTTTIAGAPSVMGAGANGTYYRNFGPLSATASLGIYTFDVESEGSSTSAQALLGLRYGF
;
A
#
# COMPACT_ATOMS: atom_id res chain seq x y z
N MET A 1 21.21 1.85 -4.08
CA MET A 1 20.77 2.89 -5.04
C MET A 1 20.89 2.49 -6.52
N LYS A 2 22.05 2.10 -7.06
CA LYS A 2 22.20 1.81 -8.50
C LYS A 2 21.39 0.62 -9.03
N LEU A 3 21.07 -0.38 -8.22
CA LEU A 3 20.34 -1.59 -8.63
C LEU A 3 18.81 -1.44 -8.67
N ILE A 4 18.23 -0.62 -7.80
CA ILE A 4 16.75 -0.41 -7.77
C ILE A 4 16.32 0.56 -8.87
N ALA A 5 17.11 1.60 -9.12
CA ALA A 5 16.92 2.46 -10.29
C ALA A 5 17.09 1.69 -11.61
N ALA A 6 18.01 0.70 -11.65
CA ALA A 6 18.17 -0.20 -12.79
C ALA A 6 17.00 -1.18 -12.97
N ALA A 7 16.36 -1.64 -11.90
CA ALA A 7 15.17 -2.50 -11.99
C ALA A 7 13.94 -1.74 -12.52
N LEU A 8 13.77 -0.48 -12.15
CA LEU A 8 12.73 0.39 -12.72
C LEU A 8 13.01 0.76 -14.20
N ALA A 9 14.28 0.89 -14.58
CA ALA A 9 14.69 1.14 -15.96
C ALA A 9 14.73 -0.13 -16.82
N ALA A 10 15.07 -1.29 -16.26
CA ALA A 10 15.17 -2.55 -17.02
C ALA A 10 13.84 -3.11 -17.49
N THR A 11 12.71 -2.76 -16.83
CA THR A 11 11.38 -3.12 -17.33
C THR A 11 10.95 -2.32 -18.56
N ALA A 12 11.60 -1.20 -18.85
CA ALA A 12 11.32 -0.33 -20.02
C ALA A 12 12.08 -0.75 -21.31
N LEU A 13 13.07 -1.64 -21.23
CA LEU A 13 13.98 -1.96 -22.34
C LEU A 13 13.69 -3.28 -23.08
N ILE A 14 12.50 -3.87 -22.94
CA ILE A 14 12.09 -4.95 -23.85
C ILE A 14 11.65 -4.32 -25.16
N ALA A 15 12.57 -4.26 -26.14
CA ALA A 15 12.28 -3.88 -27.52
C ALA A 15 11.24 -4.84 -28.11
N LEU A 16 9.99 -4.36 -28.23
CA LEU A 16 8.92 -5.08 -28.90
C LEU A 16 8.95 -4.77 -30.41
N PRO A 17 8.78 -5.75 -31.28
CA PRO A 17 8.69 -5.51 -32.72
C PRO A 17 7.48 -4.62 -33.03
N ALA A 18 7.70 -3.63 -33.87
CA ALA A 18 6.69 -2.71 -34.36
C ALA A 18 5.61 -3.45 -35.15
N MET A 19 4.41 -3.56 -34.60
CA MET A 19 3.21 -3.97 -35.32
C MET A 19 2.14 -2.88 -35.20
N ALA A 20 1.52 -2.60 -36.31
CA ALA A 20 0.73 -1.40 -36.61
C ALA A 20 -0.51 -1.19 -35.74
N LYS A 21 -0.75 0.09 -35.43
CA LYS A 21 -2.00 0.83 -35.30
C LYS A 21 -3.03 0.40 -34.25
N GLU A 22 -2.78 0.82 -33.00
CA GLU A 22 -3.79 1.41 -32.11
C GLU A 22 -3.05 2.29 -31.07
N LYS A 23 -3.52 3.54 -30.85
CA LYS A 23 -2.96 4.47 -29.84
C LYS A 23 -3.26 3.97 -28.42
N ARG A 24 -2.58 2.91 -28.00
CA ARG A 24 -2.64 2.35 -26.63
C ARG A 24 -1.26 2.27 -25.99
N LYS A 25 -0.36 3.13 -26.44
CA LYS A 25 0.99 3.25 -25.89
C LYS A 25 1.30 4.71 -25.76
N SER A 26 1.45 5.22 -24.55
CA SER A 26 2.05 6.50 -24.27
C SER A 26 3.25 6.26 -23.34
N ILE A 27 4.33 6.95 -23.63
CA ILE A 27 5.51 7.07 -22.75
C ILE A 27 5.86 8.55 -22.85
N GLU A 28 5.71 9.24 -21.74
CA GLU A 28 5.79 10.69 -21.65
C GLU A 28 6.82 11.06 -20.57
N PRO A 29 8.10 11.14 -20.94
CA PRO A 29 9.10 11.73 -20.05
C PRO A 29 8.85 13.23 -19.92
N TYR A 30 9.14 13.78 -18.74
CA TYR A 30 8.92 15.19 -18.48
C TYR A 30 9.94 15.76 -17.50
N ILE A 31 10.08 17.07 -17.56
CA ILE A 31 10.68 17.89 -16.49
C ILE A 31 9.61 18.80 -15.93
N ASP A 32 9.65 19.06 -14.63
CA ASP A 32 8.78 20.01 -13.99
C ASP A 32 9.56 20.94 -13.05
N ALA A 33 9.03 22.14 -12.88
CA ALA A 33 9.52 23.12 -11.93
C ALA A 33 8.32 23.73 -11.22
N GLY A 34 8.47 23.97 -9.94
CA GLY A 34 7.41 24.52 -9.10
C GLY A 34 7.93 25.54 -8.10
N GLN A 35 7.05 26.46 -7.72
CA GLN A 35 7.24 27.35 -6.58
C GLN A 35 6.13 27.08 -5.58
N VAL A 36 6.52 26.75 -4.35
CA VAL A 36 5.61 26.43 -3.24
C VAL A 36 5.68 27.53 -2.19
N LEU A 37 4.51 27.91 -1.68
CA LEU A 37 4.32 28.76 -0.51
C LEU A 37 3.58 27.94 0.55
N VAL A 38 4.06 27.96 1.78
CA VAL A 38 3.43 27.34 2.94
C VAL A 38 3.25 28.39 4.02
N ALA A 39 2.02 28.63 4.43
CA ALA A 39 1.69 29.54 5.53
C ALA A 39 1.19 28.73 6.72
N ASP A 40 1.82 28.88 7.87
CA ASP A 40 1.31 28.37 9.14
C ASP A 40 0.16 29.28 9.62
N LEU A 41 -1.02 28.68 9.84
CA LEU A 41 -2.20 29.37 10.34
C LEU A 41 -2.36 29.24 11.87
N GLY A 42 -1.51 28.44 12.53
CA GLY A 42 -1.61 28.10 13.96
C GLY A 42 -0.99 29.11 14.94
N GLY A 43 -0.45 30.25 14.48
CA GLY A 43 -0.04 31.33 15.39
C GLY A 43 1.40 31.83 15.24
N GLY A 44 2.25 31.22 14.43
CA GLY A 44 3.62 31.70 14.15
C GLY A 44 3.70 32.74 13.03
N GLY A 45 2.72 32.77 12.13
CA GLY A 45 2.68 33.70 10.99
C GLY A 45 3.84 33.53 9.99
N GLU A 46 4.62 32.47 10.10
CA GLU A 46 5.75 32.21 9.21
C GLU A 46 5.25 31.71 7.86
N VAL A 47 5.75 32.33 6.79
CA VAL A 47 5.55 31.89 5.42
C VAL A 47 6.85 31.33 4.91
N LEU A 48 6.84 30.03 4.65
CA LEU A 48 7.96 29.32 4.02
C LEU A 48 7.78 29.32 2.51
N THR A 49 8.87 29.47 1.78
CA THR A 49 8.83 29.34 0.32
C THR A 49 10.03 28.53 -0.16
N TYR A 50 9.77 27.64 -1.10
CA TYR A 50 10.83 26.84 -1.72
C TYR A 50 10.51 26.55 -3.18
N SER A 51 11.55 26.31 -3.98
CA SER A 51 11.40 25.86 -5.36
C SER A 51 11.58 24.34 -5.46
N THR A 52 10.90 23.75 -6.42
CA THR A 52 11.08 22.33 -6.78
C THR A 52 11.55 22.20 -8.21
N LEU A 53 12.41 21.23 -8.46
CA LEU A 53 12.80 20.80 -9.81
C LEU A 53 12.65 19.28 -9.88
N GLY A 54 11.85 18.81 -10.82
CA GLY A 54 11.55 17.40 -10.97
C GLY A 54 11.87 16.87 -12.36
N VAL A 55 12.16 15.58 -12.41
CA VAL A 55 12.22 14.80 -13.64
C VAL A 55 11.36 13.55 -13.45
N GLY A 56 10.58 13.21 -14.45
CA GLY A 56 9.69 12.06 -14.32
C GLY A 56 9.34 11.40 -15.64
N VAL A 57 8.58 10.32 -15.53
CA VAL A 57 8.04 9.58 -16.67
C VAL A 57 6.68 9.01 -16.31
N ASP A 58 5.71 9.28 -17.16
CA ASP A 58 4.41 8.62 -17.16
C ASP A 58 4.35 7.66 -18.36
N ALA A 59 3.98 6.41 -18.14
CA ALA A 59 3.86 5.42 -19.21
C ALA A 59 2.63 4.55 -19.02
N SER A 60 1.89 4.36 -20.12
CA SER A 60 0.75 3.45 -20.20
C SER A 60 0.84 2.62 -21.47
N ILE A 61 0.87 1.29 -21.30
CA ILE A 61 0.86 0.34 -22.41
C ILE A 61 -0.26 -0.65 -22.14
N GLN A 62 -1.27 -0.64 -23.01
CA GLN A 62 -2.43 -1.53 -22.88
C GLN A 62 -2.62 -2.30 -24.20
N THR A 63 -2.13 -3.54 -24.22
CA THR A 63 -2.27 -4.46 -25.35
C THR A 63 -2.93 -5.75 -24.91
N ARG A 64 -3.20 -6.67 -25.84
CA ARG A 64 -3.75 -8.00 -25.50
C ARG A 64 -2.82 -8.87 -24.65
N ARG A 65 -1.50 -8.61 -24.71
CA ARG A 65 -0.48 -9.43 -24.03
C ARG A 65 0.33 -8.67 -23.00
N VAL A 66 0.41 -7.37 -23.10
CA VAL A 66 1.25 -6.53 -22.24
C VAL A 66 0.41 -5.41 -21.70
N GLU A 67 0.34 -5.32 -20.40
CA GLU A 67 -0.29 -4.23 -19.64
C GLU A 67 0.78 -3.65 -18.74
N VAL A 68 1.04 -2.35 -18.88
CA VAL A 68 2.00 -1.60 -18.07
C VAL A 68 1.41 -0.25 -17.73
N GLN A 69 1.47 0.11 -16.48
CA GLN A 69 1.21 1.44 -15.98
C GLN A 69 2.37 1.85 -15.09
N LEU A 70 2.95 3.00 -15.34
CA LEU A 70 4.06 3.58 -14.60
C LEU A 70 3.82 5.06 -14.45
N SER A 71 3.97 5.57 -13.24
CA SER A 71 4.17 6.98 -12.95
C SER A 71 5.33 7.07 -11.98
N TYR A 72 6.37 7.84 -12.32
CA TYR A 72 7.55 8.02 -11.48
C TYR A 72 8.06 9.44 -11.59
N LYS A 73 8.40 10.04 -10.45
CA LYS A 73 8.98 11.37 -10.34
C LYS A 73 10.15 11.34 -9.35
N TYR A 74 11.24 11.94 -9.71
CA TYR A 74 12.28 12.39 -8.80
C TYR A 74 12.18 13.91 -8.67
N GLU A 75 12.13 14.42 -7.46
CA GLU A 75 12.05 15.84 -7.16
C GLU A 75 13.17 16.25 -6.22
N ARG A 76 13.83 17.35 -6.56
CA ARG A 76 14.78 18.08 -5.71
C ARG A 76 14.11 19.36 -5.22
N ARG A 77 14.20 19.59 -3.91
CA ARG A 77 13.74 20.82 -3.25
C ARG A 77 14.92 21.73 -3.00
N PHE A 78 14.71 23.02 -3.29
CA PHE A 78 15.67 24.09 -3.05
C PHE A 78 15.04 25.07 -2.08
N ASP A 79 15.61 25.12 -0.90
CA ASP A 79 15.14 25.99 0.15
C ASP A 79 15.83 27.35 0.12
N TYR A 80 15.10 28.39 0.49
CA TYR A 80 15.62 29.75 0.62
C TYR A 80 15.85 30.15 2.08
N GLN A 81 15.43 29.35 3.02
CA GLN A 81 15.53 29.58 4.45
C GLN A 81 16.16 28.37 5.13
N LYS A 82 16.92 28.58 6.21
CA LYS A 82 17.67 27.50 6.88
C LYS A 82 16.79 26.45 7.59
N ASP A 83 15.49 26.65 7.64
CA ASP A 83 14.58 25.86 8.47
C ASP A 83 13.82 24.78 7.69
N VAL A 84 13.92 24.73 6.38
CA VAL A 84 13.39 23.66 5.54
C VAL A 84 14.54 22.79 5.08
N ALA A 85 14.46 21.50 5.24
CA ALA A 85 15.51 20.60 4.81
C ALA A 85 15.51 20.49 3.27
N ASP A 86 16.65 20.83 2.64
CA ASP A 86 16.97 20.39 1.29
C ASP A 86 16.74 18.87 1.21
N GLY A 87 16.02 18.42 0.23
CA GLY A 87 15.71 16.99 0.15
C GLY A 87 15.42 16.50 -1.25
N ASP A 88 15.84 15.27 -1.45
CA ASP A 88 15.49 14.50 -2.64
C ASP A 88 14.26 13.62 -2.32
N THR A 89 13.29 13.62 -3.21
CA THR A 89 12.09 12.79 -3.08
C THR A 89 11.95 11.87 -4.28
N HIS A 90 11.70 10.60 -4.01
CA HIS A 90 11.31 9.62 -5.01
C HIS A 90 9.86 9.24 -4.81
N SER A 91 9.02 9.50 -5.79
CA SER A 91 7.63 9.06 -5.78
C SER A 91 7.32 8.29 -7.06
N GLY A 92 6.63 7.18 -6.95
CA GLY A 92 6.29 6.41 -8.14
C GLY A 92 5.54 5.14 -7.82
N LEU A 93 4.69 4.77 -8.76
CA LEU A 93 3.93 3.53 -8.76
C LEU A 93 4.00 2.88 -10.13
N ALA A 94 4.35 1.62 -10.16
CA ALA A 94 4.43 0.83 -11.38
C ALA A 94 3.71 -0.51 -11.22
N ARG A 95 2.98 -0.91 -12.26
CA ARG A 95 2.39 -2.24 -12.41
C ARG A 95 2.62 -2.72 -13.83
N ALA A 96 3.00 -3.99 -13.96
CA ALA A 96 3.19 -4.63 -15.24
C ALA A 96 2.65 -6.07 -15.21
N ALA A 97 2.02 -6.49 -16.29
CA ALA A 97 1.61 -7.86 -16.52
C ALA A 97 1.86 -8.25 -17.98
N VAL A 98 2.51 -9.38 -18.20
CA VAL A 98 2.84 -9.91 -19.52
C VAL A 98 2.25 -11.31 -19.66
N LYS A 99 1.27 -11.48 -20.52
CA LYS A 99 0.72 -12.77 -20.95
C LYS A 99 1.71 -13.47 -21.90
N VAL A 100 2.46 -14.42 -21.37
CA VAL A 100 3.44 -15.19 -22.16
C VAL A 100 2.72 -16.20 -23.04
N THR A 101 1.80 -16.97 -22.45
CA THR A 101 0.91 -17.90 -23.13
C THR A 101 -0.51 -17.80 -22.56
N PRO A 102 -1.55 -18.37 -23.19
CA PRO A 102 -2.85 -18.53 -22.55
C PRO A 102 -2.70 -19.24 -21.20
N GLY A 103 -3.10 -18.60 -20.13
CA GLY A 103 -3.00 -19.13 -18.76
C GLY A 103 -1.66 -18.92 -18.06
N PHE A 104 -0.61 -18.41 -18.71
CA PHE A 104 0.65 -18.09 -18.04
C PHE A 104 1.00 -16.60 -18.18
N THR A 105 1.07 -15.92 -17.07
CA THR A 105 1.36 -14.48 -16.98
C THR A 105 2.55 -14.26 -16.04
N VAL A 106 3.43 -13.33 -16.38
CA VAL A 106 4.44 -12.78 -15.48
C VAL A 106 3.99 -11.39 -15.08
N GLU A 107 3.94 -11.13 -13.79
CA GLU A 107 3.54 -9.84 -13.25
C GLU A 107 4.61 -9.24 -12.34
N GLY A 108 4.57 -7.94 -12.19
CA GLY A 108 5.42 -7.21 -11.27
C GLY A 108 4.86 -5.84 -10.95
N GLY A 109 5.36 -5.27 -9.87
CA GLY A 109 5.04 -3.93 -9.45
C GLY A 109 6.15 -3.33 -8.61
N ALA A 110 6.18 -2.01 -8.55
CA ALA A 110 7.10 -1.25 -7.72
C ALA A 110 6.41 0.00 -7.19
N LEU A 111 6.76 0.40 -5.98
CA LEU A 111 6.30 1.61 -5.32
C LEU A 111 7.49 2.31 -4.69
N ALA A 112 7.58 3.62 -4.90
CA ALA A 112 8.42 4.52 -4.14
C ALA A 112 7.52 5.59 -3.54
N THR A 113 7.54 5.75 -2.22
CA THR A 113 6.69 6.72 -1.53
C THR A 113 7.27 7.09 -0.18
N ARG A 114 6.72 8.09 0.47
CA ARG A 114 7.01 8.41 1.86
C ARG A 114 5.92 7.87 2.77
N ALA A 115 6.31 7.41 3.95
CA ALA A 115 5.41 6.94 4.98
C ALA A 115 5.89 7.41 6.36
N ARG A 116 4.97 7.43 7.32
CA ARG A 116 5.27 7.76 8.70
C ARG A 116 6.24 6.75 9.32
N SER A 117 7.32 7.25 9.94
CA SER A 117 8.38 6.43 10.52
C SER A 117 8.01 5.85 11.88
N ASP A 118 7.60 6.70 12.80
CA ASP A 118 7.24 6.33 14.19
C ASP A 118 5.77 6.64 14.45
N ILE A 119 5.09 5.66 14.98
CA ILE A 119 3.65 5.71 15.30
C ILE A 119 3.31 6.72 16.39
N ARG A 120 4.28 7.13 17.19
CA ARG A 120 4.12 8.07 18.32
C ARG A 120 4.35 9.53 17.95
N GLY A 121 4.94 9.78 16.79
CA GLY A 121 5.23 11.13 16.32
C GLY A 121 4.15 11.69 15.40
N ASP A 122 4.33 12.90 14.96
CA ASP A 122 3.43 13.60 14.04
C ASP A 122 3.08 12.77 12.80
N ALA A 123 1.85 12.88 12.33
CA ALA A 123 1.40 12.27 11.09
C ALA A 123 0.88 13.36 10.14
N PRO A 124 1.74 14.25 9.63
CA PRO A 124 1.28 15.27 8.71
C PRO A 124 0.75 14.61 7.44
N GLY A 125 -0.44 14.99 7.05
CA GLY A 125 -1.07 14.50 5.83
C GLY A 125 -0.39 15.02 4.57
N ASN A 126 0.56 15.94 4.71
CA ASN A 126 1.32 16.52 3.64
C ASN A 126 2.79 16.68 4.03
N LEU A 127 3.65 16.57 3.05
CA LEU A 127 5.10 16.57 3.20
C LEU A 127 5.74 17.91 2.84
N ALA A 128 4.95 18.98 2.76
CA ALA A 128 5.47 20.32 2.56
C ALA A 128 5.94 20.92 3.91
N GLY A 129 7.09 21.53 3.88
CA GLY A 129 7.70 22.09 5.07
C GLY A 129 8.62 21.11 5.80
N ASN A 130 8.93 21.41 7.05
CA ASN A 130 9.83 20.61 7.87
C ASN A 130 9.12 19.34 8.38
N VAL A 131 9.02 18.33 7.54
CA VAL A 131 8.36 17.07 7.89
C VAL A 131 9.37 16.15 8.55
N ARG A 132 9.32 16.13 9.86
CA ARG A 132 10.00 15.14 10.70
C ARG A 132 9.15 13.86 10.72
N ASN A 133 9.68 12.74 11.10
CA ASN A 133 8.95 11.48 11.25
C ASN A 133 8.40 10.86 9.94
N THR A 134 9.05 11.10 8.80
CA THR A 134 8.74 10.40 7.55
C THR A 134 9.96 9.70 6.99
N SER A 135 9.75 8.51 6.42
CA SER A 135 10.77 7.69 5.78
C SER A 135 10.45 7.46 4.32
N GLN A 136 11.47 7.38 3.50
CA GLN A 136 11.36 6.96 2.12
C GLN A 136 11.22 5.44 2.06
N VAL A 137 10.16 4.95 1.44
CA VAL A 137 9.82 3.53 1.30
C VAL A 137 9.95 3.12 -0.16
N TYR A 138 10.64 2.03 -0.39
CA TYR A 138 10.72 1.36 -1.70
C TYR A 138 10.22 -0.07 -1.53
N THR A 139 9.30 -0.49 -2.39
CA THR A 139 8.92 -1.90 -2.48
C THR A 139 8.80 -2.32 -3.92
N ALA A 140 9.15 -3.57 -4.19
CA ALA A 140 8.96 -4.16 -5.50
C ALA A 140 8.62 -5.65 -5.34
N TYR A 141 7.83 -6.18 -6.28
CA TYR A 141 7.61 -7.60 -6.38
C TYR A 141 7.62 -8.04 -7.85
N ALA A 142 7.89 -9.31 -8.05
CA ALA A 142 7.76 -9.96 -9.36
C ALA A 142 7.44 -11.44 -9.18
N GLY A 143 6.75 -12.03 -10.17
CA GLY A 143 6.54 -13.47 -10.19
C GLY A 143 5.59 -13.95 -11.28
N PRO A 144 5.63 -15.28 -11.57
CA PRO A 144 4.72 -15.93 -12.50
C PRO A 144 3.38 -16.26 -11.84
N THR A 145 2.33 -16.20 -12.63
CA THR A 145 1.01 -16.73 -12.33
C THR A 145 0.57 -17.69 -13.44
N PHE A 146 -0.01 -18.80 -13.03
CA PHE A 146 -0.55 -19.80 -13.93
C PHE A 146 -2.02 -20.04 -13.61
N HIS A 147 -2.84 -20.18 -14.63
CA HIS A 147 -4.26 -20.46 -14.51
C HIS A 147 -4.73 -21.28 -15.71
N THR A 148 -5.39 -22.41 -15.46
CA THR A 148 -6.10 -23.13 -16.50
C THR A 148 -7.41 -22.44 -16.83
N GLY A 149 -7.87 -22.54 -18.09
CA GLY A 149 -9.11 -21.90 -18.54
C GLY A 149 -10.37 -22.36 -17.76
N ASP A 150 -11.53 -21.91 -18.22
CA ASP A 150 -12.85 -22.07 -17.59
C ASP A 150 -13.46 -23.49 -17.67
N GLY A 151 -12.64 -24.52 -17.74
CA GLY A 151 -13.08 -25.92 -17.74
C GLY A 151 -13.80 -26.37 -16.46
N PRO A 152 -14.26 -27.62 -16.43
CA PRO A 152 -14.91 -28.22 -15.27
C PRO A 152 -13.99 -28.28 -14.03
N ALA A 153 -12.71 -28.49 -14.27
CA ALA A 153 -11.66 -28.42 -13.26
C ALA A 153 -10.77 -27.21 -13.52
N SER A 154 -10.42 -26.51 -12.47
CA SER A 154 -9.51 -25.35 -12.51
C SER A 154 -8.26 -25.63 -11.70
N LEU A 155 -7.11 -25.17 -12.22
CA LEU A 155 -5.84 -25.15 -11.51
C LEU A 155 -5.28 -23.73 -11.60
N SER A 156 -4.88 -23.15 -10.48
CA SER A 156 -4.13 -21.91 -10.44
C SER A 156 -2.91 -22.07 -9.55
N ALA A 157 -1.82 -21.46 -9.96
CA ALA A 157 -0.58 -21.41 -9.19
C ALA A 157 0.04 -20.01 -9.33
N ALA A 158 0.66 -19.52 -8.27
CA ALA A 158 1.38 -18.27 -8.31
C ALA A 158 2.62 -18.36 -7.42
N TYR A 159 3.68 -17.71 -7.88
CA TYR A 159 4.84 -17.43 -7.05
C TYR A 159 5.13 -15.93 -7.12
N ARG A 160 5.51 -15.34 -6.00
CA ARG A 160 5.93 -13.94 -5.91
C ARG A 160 7.15 -13.82 -5.03
N PHE A 161 8.11 -13.09 -5.51
CA PHE A 161 9.23 -12.57 -4.74
C PHE A 161 8.97 -11.09 -4.49
N GLY A 162 9.08 -10.65 -3.23
CA GLY A 162 8.95 -9.26 -2.81
C GLY A 162 10.21 -8.77 -2.12
N TYR A 163 10.52 -7.49 -2.29
CA TYR A 163 11.59 -6.79 -1.59
C TYR A 163 11.09 -5.42 -1.15
N THR A 164 11.28 -5.10 0.13
CA THR A 164 10.94 -3.80 0.71
C THR A 164 12.16 -3.21 1.41
N LYS A 165 12.42 -1.93 1.20
CA LYS A 165 13.48 -1.14 1.82
C LYS A 165 12.92 0.17 2.33
N VAL A 166 13.31 0.56 3.54
CA VAL A 166 13.00 1.86 4.13
C VAL A 166 14.30 2.62 4.37
N GLU A 167 14.33 3.85 3.89
CA GLU A 167 15.42 4.79 4.15
C GLU A 167 14.89 5.88 5.07
N GLN A 168 15.47 5.97 6.26
CA GLN A 168 15.09 6.98 7.23
C GLN A 168 16.08 8.13 7.22
N PRO A 169 15.61 9.37 7.14
CA PRO A 169 16.35 10.50 7.65
C PRO A 169 16.38 10.43 9.19
N ASP A 170 17.28 11.20 9.82
CA ASP A 170 17.36 11.33 11.28
C ASP A 170 15.97 11.51 11.91
N ILE A 171 15.68 10.74 12.98
CA ILE A 171 14.39 10.77 13.67
C ILE A 171 14.43 11.86 14.75
N PRO A 172 13.95 13.06 14.48
CA PRO A 172 13.64 14.03 15.51
C PRO A 172 12.16 13.97 15.87
N GLY A 173 11.79 14.22 17.11
CA GLY A 173 10.41 14.48 17.50
C GLY A 173 9.72 13.41 18.33
N VAL A 174 10.37 12.29 18.65
CA VAL A 174 9.92 11.41 19.74
C VAL A 174 10.58 11.88 21.02
N ASP A 175 9.82 11.99 22.10
CA ASP A 175 10.33 12.33 23.43
C ASP A 175 11.59 11.48 23.72
N PRO A 176 12.76 12.10 23.97
CA PRO A 176 13.98 11.37 24.27
C PRO A 176 13.89 10.44 25.48
N THR A 177 12.90 10.65 26.34
CA THR A 177 12.63 9.82 27.52
C THR A 177 11.73 8.61 27.21
N ALA A 178 11.06 8.62 26.04
CA ALA A 178 10.20 7.52 25.64
C ALA A 178 11.05 6.27 25.30
N PRO A 179 10.59 5.06 25.66
CA PRO A 179 11.29 3.83 25.29
C PRO A 179 11.49 3.75 23.78
N PRO A 180 12.69 3.37 23.30
CA PRO A 180 12.96 3.32 21.87
C PRO A 180 12.12 2.27 21.16
N LEU A 181 11.64 2.58 19.97
CA LEU A 181 11.17 1.60 19.00
C LEU A 181 12.29 1.28 18.01
N ASP A 182 12.28 0.04 17.52
CA ASP A 182 13.16 -0.36 16.44
C ASP A 182 12.67 0.20 15.11
N VAL A 183 13.61 0.40 14.22
CA VAL A 183 13.40 1.00 12.91
C VAL A 183 13.46 -0.08 11.84
N TYR A 184 12.43 -0.13 10.99
CA TYR A 184 12.42 -1.02 9.84
C TYR A 184 13.53 -0.67 8.85
N ASP A 185 14.26 -1.67 8.35
CA ASP A 185 15.28 -1.48 7.32
C ASP A 185 14.89 -2.14 6.01
N SER A 186 14.88 -3.47 5.95
CA SER A 186 14.56 -4.18 4.72
C SER A 186 14.03 -5.58 4.97
N SER A 187 13.25 -6.09 4.01
CA SER A 187 12.87 -7.50 3.99
C SER A 187 12.81 -8.09 2.59
N LYS A 188 12.94 -9.41 2.53
CA LYS A 188 12.72 -10.23 1.36
C LYS A 188 11.60 -11.21 1.66
N SER A 189 10.62 -11.31 0.78
CA SER A 189 9.47 -12.20 0.95
C SER A 189 9.30 -13.12 -0.25
N HIS A 190 8.87 -14.34 0.04
CA HIS A 190 8.54 -15.37 -0.94
C HIS A 190 7.13 -15.87 -0.65
N LEU A 191 6.27 -15.85 -1.64
CA LEU A 191 4.92 -16.41 -1.58
C LEU A 191 4.75 -17.42 -2.71
N ALA A 192 4.46 -18.67 -2.37
CA ALA A 192 4.05 -19.69 -3.34
C ALA A 192 2.65 -20.18 -2.96
N GLN A 193 1.76 -20.24 -3.92
CA GLN A 193 0.40 -20.75 -3.71
C GLN A 193 -0.09 -21.57 -4.88
N VAL A 194 -0.91 -22.58 -4.58
CA VAL A 194 -1.59 -23.41 -5.56
C VAL A 194 -3.03 -23.65 -5.11
N ARG A 195 -3.94 -23.65 -6.06
CA ARG A 195 -5.34 -24.00 -5.85
C ARG A 195 -5.83 -24.85 -7.01
N ALA A 196 -6.48 -25.95 -6.69
CA ALA A 196 -7.18 -26.81 -7.63
C ALA A 196 -8.64 -26.96 -7.21
N GLY A 197 -9.57 -27.04 -8.14
CA GLY A 197 -10.98 -27.18 -7.78
C GLY A 197 -11.85 -27.66 -8.92
N VAL A 198 -13.03 -28.17 -8.56
CA VAL A 198 -14.08 -28.61 -9.46
C VAL A 198 -15.35 -27.82 -9.12
N LYS A 199 -15.98 -27.26 -10.13
CA LYS A 199 -17.22 -26.48 -9.99
C LYS A 199 -18.39 -27.38 -9.59
N ALA A 200 -19.29 -26.86 -8.76
CA ALA A 200 -20.56 -27.52 -8.45
C ALA A 200 -21.38 -27.79 -9.71
N GLY A 201 -22.05 -28.95 -9.76
CA GLY A 201 -22.86 -29.37 -10.90
C GLY A 201 -22.06 -29.96 -12.07
N THR A 202 -20.75 -30.08 -11.95
CA THR A 202 -19.92 -30.70 -13.01
C THR A 202 -19.75 -32.20 -12.81
N ILE A 203 -19.32 -32.62 -11.63
CA ILE A 203 -19.16 -34.04 -11.25
C ILE A 203 -20.05 -34.34 -10.07
N LEU A 204 -20.14 -33.43 -9.10
CA LEU A 204 -20.93 -33.48 -7.89
C LEU A 204 -21.86 -32.26 -7.81
N PRO A 205 -22.97 -32.30 -7.10
CA PRO A 205 -23.80 -31.12 -6.83
C PRO A 205 -23.08 -30.07 -5.99
N VAL A 206 -21.96 -30.45 -5.35
CA VAL A 206 -21.10 -29.61 -4.52
C VAL A 206 -19.81 -29.30 -5.28
N GLY A 207 -19.41 -28.06 -5.30
CA GLY A 207 -18.09 -27.65 -5.74
C GLY A 207 -17.05 -27.93 -4.65
N VAL A 208 -15.91 -28.47 -5.01
CA VAL A 208 -14.82 -28.76 -4.07
C VAL A 208 -13.54 -28.11 -4.59
N SER A 209 -12.79 -27.48 -3.69
CA SER A 209 -11.45 -26.97 -4.03
C SER A 209 -10.47 -27.24 -2.90
N ALA A 210 -9.22 -27.51 -3.27
CA ALA A 210 -8.08 -27.60 -2.37
C ALA A 210 -7.08 -26.48 -2.68
N ALA A 211 -6.50 -25.91 -1.64
CA ALA A 211 -5.49 -24.87 -1.76
C ALA A 211 -4.35 -25.12 -0.78
N ALA A 212 -3.13 -24.79 -1.21
CA ALA A 212 -1.96 -24.77 -0.34
C ALA A 212 -1.15 -23.51 -0.61
N ALA A 213 -0.51 -22.96 0.43
CA ALA A 213 0.43 -21.88 0.27
C ALA A 213 1.58 -21.98 1.27
N TRP A 214 2.70 -21.43 0.84
CA TRP A 214 3.89 -21.21 1.64
C TRP A 214 4.30 -19.74 1.50
N ASN A 215 4.59 -19.12 2.63
CA ASN A 215 5.01 -17.73 2.71
C ASN A 215 6.19 -17.63 3.66
N ARG A 216 7.31 -17.10 3.18
CA ARG A 216 8.52 -16.87 3.97
C ARG A 216 8.99 -15.44 3.81
N GLU A 217 9.39 -14.83 4.92
CA GLU A 217 10.02 -13.53 4.92
C GLU A 217 11.24 -13.54 5.81
N GLU A 218 12.27 -12.86 5.36
CA GLU A 218 13.50 -12.58 6.10
C GLU A 218 13.67 -11.06 6.16
N ALA A 219 13.62 -10.51 7.36
CA ALA A 219 13.79 -9.09 7.61
C ALA A 219 15.11 -8.84 8.34
N SER A 220 15.79 -7.74 7.97
CA SER A 220 17.13 -7.44 8.48
C SER A 220 17.14 -6.99 9.94
N GLN A 221 16.05 -6.34 10.41
CA GLN A 221 15.96 -5.93 11.81
C GLN A 221 15.80 -7.13 12.72
N LEU A 222 16.70 -7.25 13.72
CA LEU A 222 16.75 -8.33 14.69
C LEU A 222 16.72 -9.74 14.07
N ASP A 223 17.20 -9.91 12.85
CA ASP A 223 17.19 -11.17 12.09
C ASP A 223 15.81 -11.86 12.13
N GLN A 224 14.74 -11.10 11.93
CA GLN A 224 13.38 -11.64 11.97
C GLN A 224 13.13 -12.59 10.81
N THR A 225 12.52 -13.73 11.12
CA THR A 225 12.07 -14.70 10.12
C THR A 225 10.61 -15.03 10.35
N TYR A 226 9.81 -15.01 9.30
CA TYR A 226 8.47 -15.57 9.25
C TYR A 226 8.47 -16.78 8.32
N ASP A 227 7.94 -17.90 8.76
CA ASP A 227 7.64 -19.08 7.92
C ASP A 227 6.20 -19.51 8.16
N GLY A 228 5.36 -19.42 7.15
CA GLY A 228 3.95 -19.78 7.20
C GLY A 228 3.60 -20.78 6.11
N LYS A 229 2.93 -21.85 6.50
CA LYS A 229 2.45 -22.91 5.61
C LYS A 229 1.00 -23.19 5.93
N PHE A 230 0.17 -23.33 4.93
CA PHE A 230 -1.18 -23.82 5.14
C PHE A 230 -1.68 -24.66 3.96
N GLY A 231 -2.58 -25.60 4.29
CA GLY A 231 -3.35 -26.35 3.34
C GLY A 231 -4.82 -26.32 3.76
N ARG A 232 -5.74 -26.18 2.80
CA ARG A 232 -7.18 -26.18 3.08
C ARG A 232 -7.99 -26.84 1.99
N VAL A 233 -9.16 -27.33 2.36
CA VAL A 233 -10.19 -27.82 1.46
C VAL A 233 -11.48 -27.03 1.71
N ASP A 234 -12.12 -26.58 0.65
CA ASP A 234 -13.39 -25.88 0.66
C ASP A 234 -14.46 -26.69 -0.07
N ALA A 235 -15.67 -26.66 0.46
CA ALA A 235 -16.88 -27.16 -0.19
C ALA A 235 -17.87 -26.00 -0.41
N VAL A 236 -18.46 -25.93 -1.60
CA VAL A 236 -19.43 -24.90 -1.99
C VAL A 236 -20.71 -25.59 -2.44
N LEU A 237 -21.80 -25.41 -1.70
CA LEU A 237 -23.12 -25.97 -1.98
C LEU A 237 -24.04 -24.86 -2.51
N PRO A 238 -24.41 -24.86 -3.80
CA PRO A 238 -25.44 -23.97 -4.32
C PRO A 238 -26.80 -24.32 -3.71
N VAL A 239 -27.46 -23.33 -3.10
CA VAL A 239 -28.75 -23.53 -2.43
C VAL A 239 -29.89 -22.79 -3.13
N GLY A 240 -29.59 -21.95 -4.11
CA GLY A 240 -30.62 -21.25 -4.89
C GLY A 240 -30.01 -20.17 -5.80
N ARG A 241 -30.87 -19.38 -6.42
CA ARG A 241 -30.54 -18.36 -7.44
C ARG A 241 -29.36 -17.44 -7.04
N GLY A 242 -28.15 -17.87 -7.37
CA GLY A 242 -26.93 -17.14 -7.06
C GLY A 242 -26.46 -17.25 -5.60
N LEU A 243 -27.14 -17.99 -4.74
CA LEU A 243 -26.79 -18.20 -3.33
C LEU A 243 -26.11 -19.58 -3.16
N ALA A 244 -24.99 -19.60 -2.45
CA ALA A 244 -24.31 -20.82 -2.05
C ALA A 244 -23.87 -20.72 -0.59
N VAL A 245 -23.89 -21.84 0.11
CA VAL A 245 -23.23 -22.02 1.41
C VAL A 245 -21.84 -22.55 1.15
N VAL A 246 -20.86 -22.03 1.87
CA VAL A 246 -19.47 -22.43 1.77
C VAL A 246 -18.93 -22.82 3.13
N GLY A 247 -18.11 -23.85 3.18
CA GLY A 247 -17.37 -24.25 4.36
C GLY A 247 -15.98 -24.72 3.99
N GLY A 248 -15.01 -24.46 4.85
CA GLY A 248 -13.64 -24.86 4.65
C GLY A 248 -13.01 -25.35 5.94
N VAL A 249 -12.11 -26.30 5.81
CA VAL A 249 -11.23 -26.79 6.88
C VAL A 249 -9.81 -26.85 6.35
N GLY A 250 -8.88 -26.51 7.20
CA GLY A 250 -7.47 -26.53 6.85
C GLY A 250 -6.57 -26.76 8.06
N TYR A 251 -5.30 -26.89 7.77
CA TYR A 251 -4.23 -26.94 8.74
C TYR A 251 -3.20 -25.87 8.41
N GLU A 252 -2.77 -25.14 9.42
CA GLU A 252 -1.74 -24.11 9.27
C GLU A 252 -0.64 -24.27 10.31
N LYS A 253 0.56 -23.90 9.90
CA LYS A 253 1.71 -23.69 10.79
C LYS A 253 2.33 -22.36 10.44
N ILE A 254 2.40 -21.46 11.42
CA ILE A 254 3.07 -20.15 11.32
C ILE A 254 4.06 -20.07 12.47
N GLU A 255 5.29 -19.75 12.15
CA GLU A 255 6.36 -19.51 13.11
C GLU A 255 7.03 -18.17 12.78
N ILE A 256 7.13 -17.31 13.79
CA ILE A 256 7.84 -16.04 13.73
C ILE A 256 8.93 -16.05 14.79
N THR A 257 10.17 -15.86 14.35
CA THR A 257 11.33 -15.78 15.23
C THR A 257 12.08 -14.47 15.03
N GLN A 258 12.74 -14.02 16.09
CA GLN A 258 13.70 -12.90 16.04
C GLN A 258 14.77 -13.07 17.10
N LYS A 259 15.92 -12.40 16.95
CA LYS A 259 16.94 -12.30 17.99
C LYS A 259 16.67 -11.12 18.93
N ASP A 260 17.35 -11.10 20.07
CA ASP A 260 17.30 -9.97 20.98
C ASP A 260 18.16 -8.80 20.45
N ALA A 261 17.84 -7.60 20.86
CA ALA A 261 18.68 -6.43 20.66
C ALA A 261 19.87 -6.46 21.64
N LEU A 262 21.04 -6.09 21.12
CA LEU A 262 22.25 -5.93 21.92
C LEU A 262 22.03 -4.85 22.99
N ARG A 263 22.49 -5.13 24.21
CA ARG A 263 22.42 -4.18 25.32
C ARG A 263 23.81 -3.78 25.79
N ASP A 264 23.96 -2.51 26.16
CA ASP A 264 25.18 -1.99 26.77
C ASP A 264 25.34 -2.46 28.23
N GLY A 265 26.45 -2.10 28.88
CA GLY A 265 26.70 -2.43 30.28
C GLY A 265 25.71 -1.81 31.28
N GLY A 266 24.90 -0.86 30.87
CA GLY A 266 23.81 -0.27 31.66
C GLY A 266 22.45 -0.89 31.39
N GLY A 267 22.36 -1.89 30.47
CA GLY A 267 21.11 -2.54 30.10
C GLY A 267 20.32 -1.82 29.01
N ASN A 268 20.81 -0.72 28.47
CA ASN A 268 20.15 0.04 27.40
C ASN A 268 20.35 -0.65 26.05
N ILE A 269 19.36 -0.55 25.16
CA ILE A 269 19.43 -1.09 23.80
C ILE A 269 20.44 -0.28 22.99
N VAL A 270 21.41 -0.96 22.38
CA VAL A 270 22.40 -0.37 21.47
C VAL A 270 21.74 -0.11 20.12
N ARG A 271 21.98 1.08 19.57
CA ARG A 271 21.49 1.49 18.24
C ARG A 271 22.66 1.79 17.32
N ASP A 272 22.45 1.57 16.03
CA ASP A 272 23.37 2.01 14.99
C ASP A 272 23.19 3.50 14.64
N GLY A 273 24.01 4.00 13.71
CA GLY A 273 23.94 5.40 13.26
C GLY A 273 22.64 5.80 12.55
N ALA A 274 21.78 4.83 12.20
CA ALA A 274 20.46 5.04 11.61
C ALA A 274 19.32 4.83 12.63
N GLY A 275 19.64 4.70 13.93
CA GLY A 275 18.66 4.50 15.00
C GLY A 275 18.08 3.08 15.12
N ARG A 276 18.57 2.12 14.32
CA ARG A 276 18.10 0.73 14.33
C ARG A 276 18.72 -0.02 15.51
N PHE A 277 17.97 -0.96 16.06
CA PHE A 277 18.50 -1.85 17.08
C PHE A 277 19.61 -2.75 16.50
N VAL A 278 20.74 -2.78 17.18
CA VAL A 278 21.82 -3.71 16.83
C VAL A 278 21.43 -5.10 17.31
N THR A 279 21.41 -6.08 16.41
CA THR A 279 21.13 -7.48 16.76
C THR A 279 22.24 -8.04 17.64
N ASP A 280 21.88 -8.68 18.74
CA ASP A 280 22.84 -9.42 19.56
C ASP A 280 23.28 -10.71 18.84
N PRO A 281 24.54 -10.82 18.38
CA PRO A 281 25.01 -12.00 17.68
C PRO A 281 25.02 -13.26 18.53
N ALA A 282 25.06 -13.12 19.86
CA ALA A 282 25.04 -14.25 20.82
C ALA A 282 23.62 -14.71 21.17
N SER A 283 22.59 -13.89 20.83
CA SER A 283 21.19 -14.27 21.10
C SER A 283 20.75 -15.41 20.19
N PRO A 284 20.17 -16.48 20.73
CA PRO A 284 19.46 -17.46 19.91
C PRO A 284 18.17 -16.85 19.34
N PRO A 285 17.65 -17.38 18.22
CA PRO A 285 16.32 -17.01 17.75
C PRO A 285 15.26 -17.31 18.82
N ARG A 286 14.43 -16.31 19.13
CA ARG A 286 13.32 -16.41 20.09
C ARG A 286 12.01 -16.40 19.34
N ILE A 287 11.06 -17.22 19.78
CA ILE A 287 9.73 -17.27 19.21
C ILE A 287 8.97 -15.99 19.59
N ALA A 288 8.58 -15.23 18.59
CA ALA A 288 7.71 -14.08 18.70
C ALA A 288 6.22 -14.48 18.60
N TYR A 289 5.95 -15.45 17.74
CA TYR A 289 4.61 -16.01 17.57
C TYR A 289 4.70 -17.40 16.95
N GLU A 290 3.86 -18.29 17.44
CA GLU A 290 3.69 -19.63 16.88
C GLU A 290 2.21 -20.00 16.92
N VAL A 291 1.72 -20.53 15.83
CA VAL A 291 0.43 -21.22 15.76
C VAL A 291 0.55 -22.43 14.87
N GLU A 292 0.08 -23.57 15.37
CA GLU A 292 0.05 -24.81 14.63
C GLU A 292 -1.26 -25.54 14.93
N GLY A 293 -2.07 -25.80 13.94
CA GLY A 293 -3.33 -26.51 14.16
C GLY A 293 -4.34 -26.42 13.04
N ILE A 294 -5.50 -26.98 13.34
CA ILE A 294 -6.65 -26.99 12.44
C ILE A 294 -7.38 -25.65 12.55
N PHE A 295 -7.70 -25.08 11.41
CA PHE A 295 -8.61 -23.95 11.30
C PHE A 295 -9.82 -24.32 10.43
N TRP A 296 -10.92 -23.63 10.64
CA TRP A 296 -12.15 -23.84 9.88
C TRP A 296 -12.93 -22.54 9.74
N ASP A 297 -13.72 -22.45 8.69
CA ASP A 297 -14.71 -21.39 8.50
C ASP A 297 -15.96 -21.91 7.78
N ALA A 298 -17.05 -21.18 7.98
CA ALA A 298 -18.30 -21.36 7.25
C ALA A 298 -18.84 -19.99 6.84
N GLY A 299 -19.60 -19.96 5.76
CA GLY A 299 -20.10 -18.69 5.25
C GLY A 299 -21.05 -18.84 4.10
N VAL A 300 -21.30 -17.71 3.44
CA VAL A 300 -22.21 -17.60 2.30
C VAL A 300 -21.54 -16.86 1.15
N ILE A 301 -21.87 -17.29 -0.06
CA ILE A 301 -21.55 -16.60 -1.30
C ILE A 301 -22.85 -16.23 -1.98
N TYR A 302 -23.04 -14.96 -2.32
CA TYR A 302 -24.17 -14.49 -3.09
C TYR A 302 -23.69 -13.81 -4.37
N GLN A 303 -23.96 -14.46 -5.51
CA GLN A 303 -23.55 -14.02 -6.84
C GLN A 303 -24.73 -14.17 -7.81
N PRO A 304 -25.72 -13.25 -7.77
CA PRO A 304 -26.91 -13.33 -8.64
C PRO A 304 -26.60 -13.13 -10.12
N ASN A 305 -25.47 -12.48 -10.43
CA ASN A 305 -24.99 -12.24 -11.80
C ASN A 305 -23.46 -12.02 -11.79
N SER A 306 -22.86 -11.89 -12.97
CA SER A 306 -21.41 -11.71 -13.13
C SER A 306 -20.86 -10.36 -12.64
N ARG A 307 -21.72 -9.40 -12.30
CA ARG A 307 -21.32 -8.05 -11.88
C ARG A 307 -21.41 -7.82 -10.37
N PHE A 308 -22.03 -8.72 -9.64
CA PHE A 308 -22.21 -8.60 -8.20
C PHE A 308 -21.85 -9.90 -7.51
N MET A 309 -20.93 -9.82 -6.55
CA MET A 309 -20.52 -10.94 -5.71
C MET A 309 -20.31 -10.45 -4.28
N VAL A 310 -20.88 -11.16 -3.34
CA VAL A 310 -20.59 -11.02 -1.90
C VAL A 310 -20.19 -12.38 -1.36
N GLU A 311 -19.11 -12.41 -0.61
CA GLU A 311 -18.67 -13.55 0.19
C GLU A 311 -18.47 -13.10 1.63
N ALA A 312 -19.01 -13.82 2.59
CA ALA A 312 -18.79 -13.58 4.00
C ALA A 312 -18.55 -14.90 4.72
N ARG A 313 -17.51 -14.98 5.51
CA ARG A 313 -17.11 -16.17 6.26
C ARG A 313 -16.81 -15.82 7.72
N ALA A 314 -17.17 -16.72 8.63
CA ALA A 314 -16.79 -16.70 10.03
C ALA A 314 -16.24 -18.07 10.41
N GLY A 315 -15.22 -18.09 11.25
CA GLY A 315 -14.57 -19.35 11.65
C GLY A 315 -13.57 -19.17 12.76
N ARG A 316 -12.81 -20.20 13.03
CA ARG A 316 -11.73 -20.16 14.01
C ARG A 316 -10.38 -20.26 13.30
N ARG A 317 -9.53 -19.25 13.49
CA ARG A 317 -8.17 -19.19 12.99
C ARG A 317 -7.30 -18.39 13.97
N TYR A 318 -6.01 -18.67 14.03
CA TYR A 318 -5.10 -18.00 14.98
C TYR A 318 -5.59 -18.06 16.44
N ASP A 319 -6.14 -19.21 16.82
CA ASP A 319 -6.74 -19.51 18.15
C ASP A 319 -7.90 -18.61 18.58
N THR A 320 -8.46 -17.83 17.68
CA THR A 320 -9.60 -16.95 17.95
C THR A 320 -10.63 -16.99 16.82
N MET A 321 -11.79 -16.37 17.04
CA MET A 321 -12.75 -16.14 15.95
C MET A 321 -12.15 -15.19 14.92
N SER A 322 -12.31 -15.55 13.66
CA SER A 322 -11.85 -14.80 12.49
C SER A 322 -13.01 -14.55 11.55
N TYR A 323 -13.11 -13.32 11.04
CA TYR A 323 -14.12 -12.87 10.11
C TYR A 323 -13.46 -12.38 8.84
N THR A 324 -13.87 -12.88 7.69
CA THR A 324 -13.36 -12.44 6.40
C THR A 324 -14.51 -12.25 5.42
N GLY A 325 -14.35 -11.37 4.46
CA GLY A 325 -15.38 -11.14 3.47
C GLY A 325 -14.92 -10.29 2.31
N ALA A 326 -15.63 -10.38 1.22
CA ALA A 326 -15.42 -9.55 0.05
C ALA A 326 -16.75 -9.20 -0.61
N LEU A 327 -16.90 -7.95 -1.04
CA LEU A 327 -17.94 -7.50 -1.93
C LEU A 327 -17.29 -6.92 -3.17
N ASN A 328 -17.70 -7.40 -4.34
CA ASN A 328 -17.32 -6.85 -5.62
C ASN A 328 -18.57 -6.51 -6.41
N TRP A 329 -18.78 -5.25 -6.72
CA TRP A 329 -19.94 -4.79 -7.46
C TRP A 329 -19.53 -3.87 -8.61
N GLN A 330 -19.66 -4.38 -9.82
CA GLN A 330 -19.54 -3.61 -11.04
C GLN A 330 -20.88 -2.96 -11.38
N MET A 331 -21.13 -1.75 -10.85
CA MET A 331 -22.38 -1.02 -11.05
C MET A 331 -22.59 -0.66 -12.53
N SER A 332 -21.52 -0.31 -13.24
CA SER A 332 -21.52 0.01 -14.66
C SER A 332 -20.20 -0.44 -15.31
N ARG A 333 -20.01 -0.17 -16.60
CA ARG A 333 -18.71 -0.40 -17.27
C ARG A 333 -17.59 0.52 -16.75
N ARG A 334 -17.94 1.60 -16.07
CA ARG A 334 -17.03 2.65 -15.60
C ARG A 334 -17.18 2.96 -14.11
N SER A 335 -17.91 2.12 -13.38
CA SER A 335 -18.14 2.32 -11.95
C SER A 335 -18.14 0.99 -11.23
N SER A 336 -17.35 0.88 -10.20
CA SER A 336 -17.18 -0.32 -9.39
C SER A 336 -16.98 0.01 -7.92
N LEU A 337 -17.49 -0.88 -7.07
CA LEU A 337 -17.33 -0.85 -5.62
C LEU A 337 -16.69 -2.16 -5.17
N GLN A 338 -15.67 -2.05 -4.34
CA GLN A 338 -15.05 -3.17 -3.66
C GLN A 338 -15.03 -2.92 -2.16
N ILE A 339 -15.37 -3.94 -1.38
CA ILE A 339 -15.21 -3.96 0.08
C ILE A 339 -14.49 -5.25 0.43
N GLY A 340 -13.51 -5.13 1.32
CA GLY A 340 -12.76 -6.26 1.87
C GLY A 340 -12.80 -6.25 3.38
N VAL A 341 -13.00 -7.41 4.02
CA VAL A 341 -12.81 -7.64 5.45
C VAL A 341 -11.76 -8.72 5.61
N TYR A 342 -10.75 -8.48 6.41
CA TYR A 342 -9.58 -9.33 6.50
C TYR A 342 -9.12 -9.58 7.94
N ASP A 343 -8.46 -10.71 8.13
CA ASP A 343 -7.77 -11.11 9.36
C ASP A 343 -6.52 -11.94 8.96
N SER A 344 -5.34 -11.40 9.17
CA SER A 344 -4.09 -12.01 8.70
C SER A 344 -2.91 -11.67 9.61
N VAL A 345 -1.91 -12.56 9.62
CA VAL A 345 -0.61 -12.30 10.26
C VAL A 345 0.35 -11.76 9.21
N GLU A 346 0.82 -10.55 9.44
CA GLU A 346 1.58 -9.76 8.45
C GLU A 346 2.84 -9.14 9.06
N SER A 347 3.68 -8.64 8.18
CA SER A 347 4.71 -7.65 8.42
C SER A 347 4.49 -6.45 7.51
N PHE A 348 5.15 -5.34 7.76
CA PHE A 348 5.10 -4.17 6.90
C PHE A 348 5.46 -4.51 5.44
N GLY A 349 6.58 -5.22 5.21
CA GLY A 349 7.06 -5.55 3.86
C GLY A 349 6.14 -6.50 3.11
N ARG A 350 5.62 -7.56 3.76
CA ARG A 350 4.68 -8.50 3.14
C ARG A 350 3.34 -7.86 2.82
N GLN A 351 2.79 -7.07 3.75
CA GLN A 351 1.54 -6.37 3.53
C GLN A 351 1.66 -5.43 2.33
N LEU A 352 2.71 -4.59 2.30
CA LEU A 352 2.91 -3.63 1.21
C LEU A 352 3.10 -4.31 -0.15
N SER A 353 3.88 -5.39 -0.22
CA SER A 353 4.07 -6.18 -1.44
C SER A 353 2.77 -6.84 -1.91
N ARG A 354 1.94 -7.33 -0.97
CA ARG A 354 0.63 -7.92 -1.29
C ARG A 354 -0.35 -6.86 -1.77
N ASP A 355 -0.43 -5.72 -1.10
CA ASP A 355 -1.35 -4.64 -1.43
C ASP A 355 -0.98 -4.04 -2.79
N LEU A 356 0.33 -3.87 -3.07
CA LEU A 356 0.82 -3.50 -4.39
C LEU A 356 0.44 -4.53 -5.48
N ALA A 357 0.52 -5.83 -5.19
CA ALA A 357 0.13 -6.88 -6.13
C ALA A 357 -1.39 -6.94 -6.38
N SER A 358 -2.21 -6.42 -5.48
CA SER A 358 -3.67 -6.33 -5.64
C SER A 358 -4.12 -5.17 -6.53
N LEU A 359 -3.24 -4.18 -6.77
CA LEU A 359 -3.57 -3.04 -7.62
C LEU A 359 -3.82 -3.49 -9.07
N PRO A 360 -4.78 -2.87 -9.76
CA PRO A 360 -4.98 -3.10 -11.19
C PRO A 360 -3.79 -2.60 -12.02
N THR A 361 -3.67 -3.07 -13.25
CA THR A 361 -2.65 -2.60 -14.22
C THR A 361 -3.07 -1.33 -14.96
N ASN A 362 -4.27 -0.81 -14.73
CA ASN A 362 -4.76 0.47 -15.22
C ASN A 362 -5.33 1.25 -14.05
N PHE A 363 -4.57 2.17 -13.53
CA PHE A 363 -4.94 2.94 -12.36
C PHE A 363 -4.77 4.44 -12.57
N GLU A 364 -5.55 5.21 -11.83
CA GLU A 364 -5.38 6.64 -11.61
C GLU A 364 -5.05 6.86 -10.14
N THR A 365 -3.98 7.58 -9.89
CA THR A 365 -3.59 8.01 -8.54
C THR A 365 -3.96 9.47 -8.37
N PRO A 366 -4.81 9.82 -7.40
CA PRO A 366 -4.92 11.19 -6.98
C PRO A 366 -3.56 11.60 -6.39
N VAL A 367 -2.90 12.53 -7.03
CA VAL A 367 -1.60 13.05 -6.56
C VAL A 367 -1.87 14.28 -5.72
N ASP A 368 -1.35 14.29 -4.49
CA ASP A 368 -1.24 15.53 -3.73
C ASP A 368 -0.09 16.35 -4.33
N PRO A 369 -0.36 17.53 -4.90
CA PRO A 369 0.66 18.34 -5.56
C PRO A 369 1.73 18.86 -4.59
N PHE A 370 1.49 18.83 -3.28
CA PHE A 370 2.39 19.30 -2.25
C PHE A 370 3.19 18.18 -1.57
N GLY A 371 2.70 16.95 -1.67
CA GLY A 371 3.21 15.81 -0.92
C GLY A 371 4.11 14.86 -1.69
N ASP A 372 3.96 14.79 -3.01
CA ASP A 372 4.65 13.82 -3.90
C ASP A 372 4.68 12.38 -3.37
N ALA A 373 3.67 11.98 -2.60
CA ALA A 373 3.58 10.66 -2.00
C ALA A 373 2.41 9.88 -2.60
N PHE A 374 2.65 8.59 -2.90
CA PHE A 374 1.59 7.63 -3.27
C PHE A 374 1.03 6.94 -2.03
N ASN A 375 0.69 7.70 -1.01
CA ASN A 375 -0.03 7.24 0.17
C ASN A 375 -1.50 7.61 -0.01
N GLY A 376 -2.34 6.64 -0.09
CA GLY A 376 -3.77 6.86 -0.33
C GLY A 376 -4.35 5.74 -1.17
N CYS A 377 -5.51 6.04 -1.75
CA CYS A 377 -6.22 5.09 -2.58
C CYS A 377 -5.92 5.30 -4.05
N VAL A 378 -5.76 4.21 -4.74
CA VAL A 378 -5.58 4.12 -6.20
C VAL A 378 -6.90 3.67 -6.81
N PHE A 379 -7.38 4.38 -7.82
CA PHE A 379 -8.65 4.11 -8.47
C PHE A 379 -8.46 3.58 -9.89
N THR A 380 -9.45 2.88 -10.43
CA THR A 380 -9.39 2.43 -11.82
C THR A 380 -10.15 3.38 -12.75
N SER A 381 -9.63 3.59 -13.94
CA SER A 381 -10.30 4.35 -15.00
C SER A 381 -11.38 3.55 -15.71
N ALA A 382 -11.28 2.21 -15.74
CA ALA A 382 -12.25 1.30 -16.35
C ALA A 382 -12.01 -0.14 -15.88
N GLY A 383 -13.07 -0.94 -15.82
CA GLY A 383 -12.97 -2.37 -15.54
C GLY A 383 -13.84 -2.85 -14.39
N SER A 384 -13.61 -4.08 -13.96
CA SER A 384 -14.36 -4.73 -12.87
C SER A 384 -13.77 -4.45 -11.48
N ALA A 385 -12.52 -3.99 -11.40
CA ALA A 385 -11.87 -3.63 -10.15
C ALA A 385 -12.12 -2.15 -9.82
N ALA A 386 -12.33 -1.79 -8.57
CA ALA A 386 -12.49 -0.39 -8.14
C ALA A 386 -11.13 0.28 -7.87
N GLY A 387 -10.14 -0.50 -7.49
CA GLY A 387 -8.84 -0.03 -7.05
C GLY A 387 -8.44 -0.65 -5.71
N ALA A 388 -7.50 -0.05 -5.01
CA ALA A 388 -7.11 -0.43 -3.65
C ALA A 388 -6.51 0.77 -2.90
N CYS A 389 -6.52 0.71 -1.57
CA CYS A 389 -5.91 1.72 -0.71
C CYS A 389 -4.63 1.15 -0.06
N LEU A 390 -3.57 1.94 -0.06
CA LEU A 390 -2.28 1.61 0.55
C LEU A 390 -2.14 2.14 1.98
N ASP A 391 -3.09 2.96 2.44
CA ASP A 391 -3.06 3.61 3.76
C ASP A 391 -2.95 2.62 4.93
N ASN A 392 -3.57 1.44 4.81
CA ASN A 392 -3.46 0.41 5.84
C ASN A 392 -2.02 -0.07 6.08
N ALA A 393 -1.20 -0.09 5.03
CA ALA A 393 0.22 -0.42 5.14
C ALA A 393 1.06 0.81 5.47
N LEU A 394 0.78 1.95 4.84
CA LEU A 394 1.61 3.16 4.90
C LEU A 394 1.26 4.08 6.08
N GLY A 395 0.20 3.82 6.82
CA GLY A 395 -0.21 4.62 7.98
C GLY A 395 0.85 4.70 9.09
N SER A 396 1.65 3.66 9.28
CA SER A 396 2.91 3.70 10.03
C SER A 396 3.80 2.50 9.68
N ILE A 397 5.11 2.73 9.69
CA ILE A 397 6.10 1.67 9.46
C ILE A 397 6.30 0.91 10.77
N ALA A 398 5.95 -0.39 10.76
CA ALA A 398 6.18 -1.27 11.91
C ALA A 398 7.39 -2.17 11.64
N SER A 399 8.34 -2.21 12.56
CA SER A 399 9.50 -3.12 12.50
C SER A 399 9.15 -4.54 12.92
N ALA A 400 8.11 -4.71 13.74
CA ALA A 400 7.64 -6.00 14.22
C ALA A 400 6.56 -6.60 13.30
N ASN A 401 6.44 -7.93 13.31
CA ASN A 401 5.28 -8.61 12.75
C ASN A 401 4.03 -8.31 13.60
N TYR A 402 2.85 -8.39 12.99
CA TYR A 402 1.59 -8.12 13.66
C TYR A 402 0.44 -8.97 13.08
N ARG A 403 -0.59 -9.19 13.87
CA ARG A 403 -1.88 -9.63 13.36
C ARG A 403 -2.70 -8.42 12.99
N SER A 404 -3.12 -8.33 11.73
CA SER A 404 -3.93 -7.24 11.20
C SER A 404 -5.36 -7.71 10.97
N ARG A 405 -6.31 -6.96 11.54
CA ARG A 405 -7.75 -7.12 11.32
C ARG A 405 -8.31 -5.82 10.85
N GLY A 406 -9.15 -5.87 9.85
CA GLY A 406 -9.71 -4.62 9.34
C GLY A 406 -10.68 -4.80 8.20
N ALA A 407 -11.08 -3.65 7.68
CA ALA A 407 -11.93 -3.54 6.51
C ALA A 407 -11.46 -2.39 5.63
N ASN A 408 -11.64 -2.53 4.35
CA ASN A 408 -11.40 -1.49 3.36
C ASN A 408 -12.55 -1.40 2.37
N LEU A 409 -12.76 -0.22 1.83
CA LEU A 409 -13.75 0.09 0.82
C LEU A 409 -13.11 0.97 -0.23
N VAL A 410 -13.33 0.64 -1.51
CA VAL A 410 -12.94 1.49 -2.64
C VAL A 410 -14.09 1.57 -3.63
N LEU A 411 -14.45 2.80 -3.99
CA LEU A 411 -15.44 3.14 -5.00
C LEU A 411 -14.76 3.95 -6.09
N SER A 412 -14.91 3.54 -7.35
CA SER A 412 -14.47 4.29 -8.52
C SER A 412 -15.66 4.54 -9.44
N MET A 413 -15.83 5.77 -9.88
CA MET A 413 -16.93 6.20 -10.77
C MET A 413 -16.40 7.16 -11.83
N ASN A 414 -16.64 6.84 -13.11
CA ASN A 414 -16.29 7.69 -14.24
C ASN A 414 -17.54 8.02 -15.06
N ALA A 415 -17.89 9.28 -15.14
CA ALA A 415 -19.09 9.79 -15.80
C ALA A 415 -18.71 10.86 -16.85
N GLY A 416 -18.27 10.41 -18.02
CA GLY A 416 -17.85 11.31 -19.10
C GLY A 416 -16.59 12.11 -18.71
N PRO A 417 -16.67 13.45 -18.64
CA PRO A 417 -15.55 14.30 -18.28
C PRO A 417 -15.26 14.35 -16.77
N THR A 418 -16.09 13.69 -15.95
CA THR A 418 -15.99 13.72 -14.50
C THR A 418 -15.59 12.34 -13.96
N SER A 419 -14.62 12.30 -13.07
CA SER A 419 -14.21 11.11 -12.32
C SER A 419 -14.34 11.34 -10.82
N PHE A 420 -14.74 10.30 -10.09
CA PHE A 420 -14.82 10.29 -8.64
C PHE A 420 -14.17 9.02 -8.09
N GLY A 421 -13.41 9.18 -7.04
CA GLY A 421 -12.88 8.10 -6.25
C GLY A 421 -13.20 8.29 -4.78
N PHE A 422 -13.61 7.23 -4.09
CA PHE A 422 -13.74 7.23 -2.65
C PHE A 422 -13.10 5.97 -2.08
N GLY A 423 -12.25 6.13 -1.09
CA GLY A 423 -11.63 5.06 -0.35
C GLY A 423 -11.76 5.29 1.14
N ALA A 424 -11.98 4.23 1.88
CA ALA A 424 -11.99 4.27 3.34
C ALA A 424 -11.52 2.94 3.92
N GLY A 425 -10.97 2.97 5.11
CA GLY A 425 -10.55 1.75 5.77
C GLY A 425 -10.35 1.91 7.27
N TYR A 426 -10.31 0.73 7.89
CA TYR A 426 -9.98 0.53 9.28
C TYR A 426 -9.00 -0.63 9.39
N ALA A 427 -7.96 -0.47 10.18
CA ALA A 427 -7.03 -1.53 10.55
C ALA A 427 -6.73 -1.49 12.05
N ASN A 428 -6.78 -2.66 12.69
CA ASN A 428 -6.23 -2.89 14.02
C ASN A 428 -5.06 -3.87 13.87
N ARG A 429 -3.86 -3.46 14.33
CA ARG A 429 -2.65 -4.27 14.29
C ARG A 429 -2.21 -4.59 15.71
N ARG A 430 -2.19 -5.87 16.06
CA ARG A 430 -1.65 -6.35 17.32
C ARG A 430 -0.25 -6.90 17.09
N TYR A 431 0.73 -6.32 17.75
CA TYR A 431 2.13 -6.67 17.58
C TYR A 431 2.48 -8.05 18.13
N LEU A 432 3.34 -8.76 17.41
CA LEU A 432 3.81 -10.12 17.70
C LEU A 432 5.32 -10.07 17.92
N VAL A 433 5.72 -9.92 19.17
CA VAL A 433 7.13 -9.85 19.59
C VAL A 433 7.35 -10.78 20.80
N PRO A 434 8.56 -11.29 21.01
CA PRO A 434 8.86 -12.11 22.17
C PRO A 434 8.57 -11.36 23.48
N ALA A 435 8.07 -12.05 24.48
CA ALA A 435 7.77 -11.44 25.78
C ALA A 435 9.03 -10.78 26.38
N GLY A 436 8.88 -9.50 26.79
CA GLY A 436 9.96 -8.71 27.41
C GLY A 436 11.04 -8.21 26.46
N SER A 437 10.91 -8.41 25.14
CA SER A 437 11.91 -7.96 24.16
C SER A 437 11.74 -6.48 23.77
N SER A 438 10.53 -5.97 23.80
CA SER A 438 10.18 -4.62 23.30
C SER A 438 8.96 -4.08 24.01
N VAL A 439 8.81 -2.75 24.02
CA VAL A 439 7.60 -2.04 24.46
C VAL A 439 6.35 -2.39 23.63
N LEU A 440 6.53 -2.98 22.45
CA LEU A 440 5.44 -3.45 21.61
C LEU A 440 4.76 -4.73 22.13
N ALA A 441 5.33 -5.42 23.14
CA ALA A 441 4.77 -6.64 23.66
C ALA A 441 3.38 -6.41 24.26
N GLY A 442 2.36 -7.04 23.66
CA GLY A 442 0.97 -6.93 24.10
C GLY A 442 0.25 -5.65 23.66
N THR A 443 0.90 -4.79 22.89
CA THR A 443 0.31 -3.54 22.39
C THR A 443 -0.35 -3.73 21.01
N SER A 444 -1.20 -2.77 20.68
CA SER A 444 -1.85 -2.67 19.38
C SER A 444 -1.97 -1.23 18.94
N ASP A 445 -2.13 -1.03 17.65
CA ASP A 445 -2.53 0.25 17.06
C ASP A 445 -3.80 0.13 16.22
N GLU A 446 -4.46 1.23 16.04
CA GLU A 446 -5.64 1.37 15.20
C GLU A 446 -5.49 2.54 14.25
N THR A 447 -5.86 2.32 13.02
CA THR A 447 -5.85 3.34 11.97
C THR A 447 -7.21 3.41 11.31
N TRP A 448 -7.75 4.61 11.17
CA TRP A 448 -8.91 4.93 10.36
C TRP A 448 -8.49 5.91 9.28
N PHE A 449 -8.93 5.69 8.06
CA PHE A 449 -8.71 6.66 6.99
C PHE A 449 -9.92 6.76 6.08
N ALA A 450 -10.08 7.92 5.46
CA ALA A 450 -11.02 8.15 4.38
C ALA A 450 -10.42 9.15 3.38
N GLN A 451 -10.61 8.92 2.10
CA GLN A 451 -10.16 9.78 1.01
C GLN A 451 -11.25 9.90 -0.04
N PHE A 452 -11.50 11.12 -0.48
CA PHE A 452 -12.34 11.41 -1.63
C PHE A 452 -11.53 12.18 -2.66
N SER A 453 -11.62 11.77 -3.91
CA SER A 453 -11.01 12.46 -5.05
C SER A 453 -12.07 12.76 -6.11
N ALA A 454 -11.93 13.90 -6.76
CA ALA A 454 -12.77 14.29 -7.88
C ALA A 454 -11.92 14.94 -8.98
N GLY A 455 -12.20 14.59 -10.21
CA GLY A 455 -11.60 15.20 -11.39
C GLY A 455 -12.68 15.66 -12.38
N GLN A 456 -12.51 16.83 -12.94
CA GLN A 456 -13.38 17.39 -13.98
C GLN A 456 -12.55 17.91 -15.13
N GLN A 457 -12.70 17.33 -16.31
CA GLN A 457 -12.18 17.90 -17.53
C GLN A 457 -13.08 19.05 -17.97
N LEU A 458 -12.55 20.27 -18.05
CA LEU A 458 -13.30 21.47 -18.42
C LEU A 458 -13.36 21.63 -19.94
N ASP A 459 -12.25 21.39 -20.61
CA ASP A 459 -12.12 21.39 -22.07
C ASP A 459 -11.01 20.39 -22.49
N ALA A 460 -10.67 20.33 -23.78
CA ALA A 460 -9.65 19.41 -24.31
C ALA A 460 -8.23 19.68 -23.77
N ARG A 461 -7.99 20.79 -23.10
CA ARG A 461 -6.67 21.24 -22.65
C ARG A 461 -6.61 21.61 -21.16
N SER A 462 -7.74 21.66 -20.46
CA SER A 462 -7.77 22.08 -19.07
C SER A 462 -8.71 21.23 -18.22
N GLY A 463 -8.42 21.16 -16.93
CA GLY A 463 -9.25 20.48 -15.95
C GLY A 463 -8.95 20.91 -14.54
N ILE A 464 -9.75 20.40 -13.62
CA ILE A 464 -9.62 20.58 -12.18
C ILE A 464 -9.61 19.21 -11.54
N ASN A 465 -8.69 19.00 -10.62
CA ASN A 465 -8.63 17.83 -9.74
C ASN A 465 -8.65 18.28 -8.29
N GLY A 466 -9.27 17.51 -7.42
CA GLY A 466 -9.27 17.78 -5.99
C GLY A 466 -9.25 16.50 -5.17
N VAL A 467 -8.66 16.58 -4.00
CA VAL A 467 -8.59 15.49 -3.02
C VAL A 467 -8.92 16.04 -1.64
N VAL A 468 -9.73 15.30 -0.90
CA VAL A 468 -9.99 15.52 0.52
C VAL A 468 -9.72 14.22 1.24
N TYR A 469 -9.00 14.27 2.36
CA TYR A 469 -8.74 13.09 3.17
C TYR A 469 -8.80 13.40 4.66
N ALA A 470 -9.03 12.35 5.44
CA ALA A 470 -8.90 12.34 6.88
C ALA A 470 -8.32 11.01 7.34
N ASN A 471 -7.46 11.07 8.34
CA ASN A 471 -6.92 9.90 9.02
C ASN A 471 -6.95 10.10 10.54
N TYR A 472 -7.15 9.01 11.27
CA TYR A 472 -7.07 8.99 12.72
C TYR A 472 -6.26 7.76 13.13
N PHE A 473 -5.34 7.99 14.04
CA PHE A 473 -4.41 6.99 14.50
C PHE A 473 -4.36 6.98 16.02
N THR A 474 -4.42 5.78 16.62
CA THR A 474 -4.27 5.60 18.05
C THR A 474 -3.50 4.32 18.36
N THR A 475 -2.90 4.25 19.54
CA THR A 475 -2.11 3.10 19.97
C THR A 475 -2.28 2.86 21.47
N THR A 476 -2.10 1.60 21.90
CA THR A 476 -2.09 1.23 23.32
C THR A 476 -0.71 1.34 23.96
N ILE A 477 0.31 1.85 23.25
CA ILE A 477 1.63 2.13 23.82
C ILE A 477 1.47 3.27 24.84
N ALA A 478 1.91 3.02 26.08
CA ALA A 478 1.79 4.00 27.14
C ALA A 478 2.54 5.30 26.80
N GLY A 479 1.87 6.43 26.99
CA GLY A 479 2.42 7.75 26.72
C GLY A 479 2.48 8.15 25.23
N ALA A 480 1.99 7.32 24.33
CA ALA A 480 1.88 7.70 22.91
C ALA A 480 0.55 8.41 22.65
N PRO A 481 0.56 9.61 22.03
CA PRO A 481 -0.66 10.36 21.74
C PRO A 481 -1.46 9.75 20.61
N SER A 482 -2.76 10.01 20.58
CA SER A 482 -3.57 9.84 19.38
C SER A 482 -3.30 10.99 18.40
N VAL A 483 -3.35 10.70 17.11
CA VAL A 483 -3.07 11.69 16.06
C VAL A 483 -4.21 11.71 15.04
N MET A 484 -4.73 12.88 14.75
CA MET A 484 -5.71 13.11 13.70
C MET A 484 -5.09 13.99 12.62
N GLY A 485 -5.22 13.56 11.36
CA GLY A 485 -4.80 14.36 10.20
C GLY A 485 -5.98 14.56 9.24
N ALA A 486 -6.09 15.73 8.66
CA ALA A 486 -7.05 16.01 7.60
C ALA A 486 -6.46 17.01 6.60
N GLY A 487 -6.87 16.90 5.35
CA GLY A 487 -6.41 17.82 4.32
C GLY A 487 -7.34 17.86 3.13
N ALA A 488 -7.27 18.99 2.43
CA ALA A 488 -7.94 19.19 1.17
C ALA A 488 -7.03 19.95 0.22
N ASN A 489 -6.98 19.52 -1.03
CA ASN A 489 -6.30 20.25 -2.08
C ASN A 489 -7.11 20.28 -3.36
N GLY A 490 -6.83 21.30 -4.20
CA GLY A 490 -7.39 21.44 -5.52
C GLY A 490 -6.35 21.97 -6.48
N THR A 491 -6.29 21.38 -7.67
CA THR A 491 -5.35 21.73 -8.74
C THR A 491 -6.12 22.05 -10.03
N TYR A 492 -5.90 23.23 -10.56
CA TYR A 492 -6.24 23.57 -11.93
C TYR A 492 -5.01 23.33 -12.82
N TYR A 493 -5.20 22.70 -13.97
CA TYR A 493 -4.14 22.53 -14.97
C TYR A 493 -4.59 22.99 -16.36
N ARG A 494 -3.62 23.45 -17.16
CA ARG A 494 -3.83 23.80 -18.56
C ARG A 494 -2.64 23.44 -19.43
N ASN A 495 -2.91 22.73 -20.52
CA ASN A 495 -1.93 22.24 -21.47
C ASN A 495 -1.79 23.19 -22.68
N PHE A 496 -0.56 23.56 -23.00
CA PHE A 496 -0.16 24.40 -24.14
C PHE A 496 0.75 23.60 -25.08
N GLY A 497 0.24 22.49 -25.63
CA GLY A 497 1.06 21.52 -26.35
C GLY A 497 1.92 20.70 -25.37
N PRO A 498 3.26 20.69 -25.52
CA PRO A 498 4.15 19.96 -24.61
C PRO A 498 4.30 20.64 -23.24
N LEU A 499 3.94 21.92 -23.11
CA LEU A 499 3.99 22.64 -21.84
C LEU A 499 2.64 22.54 -21.13
N SER A 500 2.68 22.21 -19.83
CA SER A 500 1.52 22.24 -18.94
C SER A 500 1.81 23.20 -17.79
N ALA A 501 0.84 24.06 -17.46
CA ALA A 501 0.87 24.90 -16.27
C ALA A 501 -0.14 24.40 -15.25
N THR A 502 0.24 24.44 -13.98
CA THR A 502 -0.60 24.03 -12.85
C THR A 502 -0.66 25.13 -11.80
N ALA A 503 -1.81 25.27 -11.17
CA ALA A 503 -2.01 26.11 -9.99
C ALA A 503 -2.77 25.28 -8.95
N SER A 504 -2.20 25.12 -7.77
CA SER A 504 -2.76 24.30 -6.72
C SER A 504 -2.89 25.09 -5.42
N LEU A 505 -3.96 24.81 -4.69
CA LEU A 505 -4.20 25.32 -3.34
C LEU A 505 -4.48 24.12 -2.43
N GLY A 506 -4.00 24.19 -1.18
CA GLY A 506 -4.23 23.15 -0.18
C GLY A 506 -4.37 23.74 1.22
N ILE A 507 -5.10 23.02 2.06
CA ILE A 507 -5.18 23.26 3.49
C ILE A 507 -5.04 21.92 4.19
N TYR A 508 -4.22 21.90 5.23
CA TYR A 508 -3.90 20.68 5.96
C TYR A 508 -3.86 20.99 7.46
N THR A 509 -4.43 20.09 8.22
CA THR A 509 -4.40 20.16 9.68
C THR A 509 -4.00 18.81 10.25
N PHE A 510 -3.25 18.84 11.32
CA PHE A 510 -3.04 17.67 12.16
C PHE A 510 -3.18 18.10 13.62
N ASP A 511 -3.67 17.17 14.43
CA ASP A 511 -3.88 17.35 15.86
C ASP A 511 -3.23 16.17 16.59
N VAL A 512 -2.36 16.50 17.54
CA VAL A 512 -1.69 15.53 18.42
C VAL A 512 -2.23 15.77 19.83
N GLU A 513 -2.86 14.76 20.41
CA GLU A 513 -3.64 14.85 21.66
C GLU A 513 -2.94 15.61 22.79
N SER A 514 -1.61 15.57 22.86
CA SER A 514 -0.82 16.23 23.93
C SER A 514 -0.15 17.53 23.50
N GLU A 515 -0.07 17.82 22.20
CA GLU A 515 0.73 18.93 21.65
C GLU A 515 -0.14 20.02 20.99
N GLY A 516 -1.42 19.70 20.71
CA GLY A 516 -2.36 20.60 20.07
C GLY A 516 -2.41 20.47 18.56
N SER A 517 -3.16 21.37 17.91
CA SER A 517 -3.38 21.34 16.47
C SER A 517 -2.46 22.30 15.72
N SER A 518 -1.96 21.86 14.58
CA SER A 518 -1.26 22.69 13.60
C SER A 518 -2.05 22.70 12.29
N THR A 519 -2.22 23.88 11.70
CA THR A 519 -2.91 24.04 10.42
C THR A 519 -2.06 24.86 9.47
N SER A 520 -1.87 24.38 8.25
CA SER A 520 -1.13 25.06 7.20
C SER A 520 -1.98 25.26 5.94
N ALA A 521 -1.81 26.42 5.30
CA ALA A 521 -2.32 26.68 3.96
C ALA A 521 -1.16 26.70 2.96
N GLN A 522 -1.39 26.17 1.77
CA GLN A 522 -0.34 26.00 0.79
C GLN A 522 -0.82 26.43 -0.60
N ALA A 523 0.11 26.99 -1.36
CA ALA A 523 -0.10 27.33 -2.76
C ALA A 523 1.10 26.87 -3.59
N LEU A 524 0.83 26.33 -4.79
CA LEU A 524 1.86 25.91 -5.73
C LEU A 524 1.54 26.45 -7.12
N LEU A 525 2.56 27.01 -7.76
CA LEU A 525 2.55 27.28 -9.19
C LEU A 525 3.60 26.38 -9.86
N GLY A 526 3.18 25.60 -10.83
CA GLY A 526 4.05 24.62 -11.48
C GLY A 526 4.01 24.72 -13.00
N LEU A 527 5.12 24.36 -13.61
CA LEU A 527 5.28 24.20 -15.05
C LEU A 527 5.87 22.81 -15.32
N ARG A 528 5.28 22.08 -16.27
CA ARG A 528 5.78 20.78 -16.74
C ARG A 528 5.98 20.83 -18.24
N TYR A 529 7.09 20.33 -18.71
CA TYR A 529 7.37 20.14 -20.13
C TYR A 529 7.54 18.65 -20.44
N GLY A 530 6.67 18.12 -21.29
CA GLY A 530 6.71 16.73 -21.78
C GLY A 530 7.44 16.64 -23.12
N PHE A 531 8.16 15.52 -23.33
CA PHE A 531 8.94 15.25 -24.54
C PHE A 531 8.24 14.27 -25.46
#